data_362e15ec2322f44db4a145223005f856
#
_entry.id   362e15ec2322f44db4a145223005f856
#
_cell.length_a   1.000
_cell.length_b   1.000
_cell.length_c   1.000
_cell.angle_alpha   90.00
_cell.angle_beta   90.00
_cell.angle_gamma   90.00
#
_symmetry.space_group_name_H-M   'P 1'
#
loop_
_entity.id
_entity.type
_entity.pdbx_description
1 polymer ?
#
loop_
_entity_poly.entity_id
_entity_poly.type
_entity_poly.pdbx_seq_one_letter_code
_entity_poly.pdbx_strand_id
1 'polypeptide(L)'
;MSNAYVHGYDHRENIRLQDQASTLVELLHADTFYPAGSRVLEAGCGVGAQTSTLARNSPDALITSIDISEASVTEAKRKAAAEGLTHVQFEQADIFNLTYGPNSFDHIFVCFVLEHLSRPVEALHALKNHLRKGGTITVIEGDHGSAYFHPDSEAAKQAIQCQVELQRRAGGNAMIGRELYPLLQSAGYSDIRVSPRMVYVDSSKPGLVEGFTKKTFTAMIEGVRESAIKAGLVEQHVFEQGIRDLYRTAEPDGVFCYTFFKAIGQK
;
A
#
# COMPACT_ATOMS: atom_id res chain seq x y z
N MET A 1 14.24 -17.10 1.96
CA MET A 1 13.00 -17.37 2.72
C MET A 1 11.96 -16.43 2.14
N SER A 2 10.85 -16.93 1.61
CA SER A 2 9.77 -16.09 1.09
C SER A 2 9.16 -15.34 2.25
N ASN A 3 9.14 -14.00 2.19
CA ASN A 3 8.37 -13.19 3.13
C ASN A 3 6.90 -13.59 2.95
N ALA A 4 6.30 -14.18 3.98
CA ALA A 4 4.88 -14.51 3.94
C ALA A 4 4.09 -13.21 4.08
N TYR A 5 3.26 -12.89 3.09
CA TYR A 5 2.32 -11.76 3.15
C TYR A 5 1.33 -11.99 4.30
N VAL A 6 1.32 -11.10 5.30
CA VAL A 6 0.59 -11.28 6.57
C VAL A 6 -0.92 -11.41 6.38
N HIS A 7 -1.47 -10.74 5.35
CA HIS A 7 -2.92 -10.75 5.07
C HIS A 7 -3.36 -11.90 4.14
N GLY A 8 -2.40 -12.67 3.56
CA GLY A 8 -2.69 -13.75 2.61
C GLY A 8 -3.04 -13.24 1.21
N TYR A 9 -3.35 -14.17 0.30
CA TYR A 9 -3.70 -13.90 -1.11
C TYR A 9 -5.10 -14.45 -1.43
N ASP A 10 -6.03 -14.41 -0.48
CA ASP A 10 -7.38 -14.92 -0.68
C ASP A 10 -8.31 -13.91 -1.36
N HIS A 11 -9.50 -14.37 -1.75
CA HIS A 11 -10.49 -13.55 -2.44
C HIS A 11 -10.97 -12.36 -1.59
N ARG A 12 -11.08 -12.53 -0.27
CA ARG A 12 -11.51 -11.47 0.67
C ARG A 12 -10.49 -10.34 0.72
N GLU A 13 -9.21 -10.69 0.75
CA GLU A 13 -8.12 -9.69 0.72
C GLU A 13 -8.11 -8.93 -0.62
N ASN A 14 -8.33 -9.62 -1.74
CA ASN A 14 -8.40 -8.97 -3.04
C ASN A 14 -9.54 -7.93 -3.13
N ILE A 15 -10.72 -8.23 -2.56
CA ILE A 15 -11.83 -7.27 -2.46
C ILE A 15 -11.44 -6.08 -1.59
N ARG A 16 -10.84 -6.32 -0.43
CA ARG A 16 -10.38 -5.27 0.47
C ARG A 16 -9.41 -4.30 -0.20
N LEU A 17 -8.42 -4.82 -0.96
CA LEU A 17 -7.45 -4.01 -1.70
C LEU A 17 -8.12 -3.16 -2.78
N GLN A 18 -9.16 -3.68 -3.44
CA GLN A 18 -9.93 -2.91 -4.43
C GLN A 18 -10.77 -1.81 -3.77
N ASP A 19 -11.43 -2.10 -2.65
CA ASP A 19 -12.19 -1.11 -1.88
C ASP A 19 -11.29 0.02 -1.37
N GLN A 20 -10.11 -0.33 -0.85
CA GLN A 20 -9.11 0.64 -0.44
C GLN A 20 -8.67 1.52 -1.61
N ALA A 21 -8.31 0.91 -2.73
CA ALA A 21 -7.85 1.63 -3.92
C ALA A 21 -8.92 2.60 -4.42
N SER A 22 -10.19 2.15 -4.56
CA SER A 22 -11.28 2.99 -5.07
C SER A 22 -11.65 4.13 -4.11
N THR A 23 -11.61 3.88 -2.80
CA THR A 23 -11.99 4.87 -1.78
C THR A 23 -10.95 5.97 -1.61
N LEU A 24 -9.67 5.66 -1.85
CA LEU A 24 -8.54 6.57 -1.60
C LEU A 24 -7.93 7.19 -2.87
N VAL A 25 -8.53 6.97 -4.04
CA VAL A 25 -7.99 7.44 -5.34
C VAL A 25 -7.62 8.92 -5.31
N GLU A 26 -8.55 9.78 -4.93
CA GLU A 26 -8.32 11.22 -4.92
C GLU A 26 -7.23 11.61 -3.90
N LEU A 27 -7.28 11.04 -2.70
CA LEU A 27 -6.30 11.35 -1.66
C LEU A 27 -4.88 10.97 -2.06
N LEU A 28 -4.69 9.79 -2.65
CA LEU A 28 -3.35 9.24 -2.90
C LEU A 28 -2.83 9.54 -4.30
N HIS A 29 -3.76 9.66 -5.30
CA HIS A 29 -3.38 9.66 -6.71
C HIS A 29 -3.84 10.89 -7.51
N ALA A 30 -4.48 11.91 -6.91
CA ALA A 30 -4.88 13.13 -7.63
C ALA A 30 -3.70 13.83 -8.35
N ASP A 31 -2.49 13.67 -7.83
CA ASP A 31 -1.24 14.19 -8.37
C ASP A 31 -0.26 13.09 -8.84
N THR A 32 -0.77 11.88 -9.12
CA THR A 32 0.02 10.78 -9.70
C THR A 32 -0.30 10.65 -11.18
N PHE A 33 0.55 11.20 -12.02
CA PHE A 33 0.45 11.09 -13.48
C PHE A 33 1.86 11.15 -14.10
N TYR A 34 2.01 10.53 -15.26
CA TYR A 34 3.27 10.49 -15.99
C TYR A 34 3.10 11.04 -17.41
N PRO A 35 4.12 11.76 -17.94
CA PRO A 35 4.05 12.34 -19.28
C PRO A 35 3.82 11.32 -20.38
N ALA A 36 3.21 11.75 -21.48
CA ALA A 36 3.04 10.95 -22.67
C ALA A 36 4.39 10.38 -23.17
N GLY A 37 4.38 9.11 -23.56
CA GLY A 37 5.57 8.38 -24.03
C GLY A 37 6.54 7.95 -22.91
N SER A 38 6.26 8.27 -21.63
CA SER A 38 7.09 7.80 -20.50
C SER A 38 6.99 6.30 -20.34
N ARG A 39 8.12 5.67 -20.04
CA ARG A 39 8.19 4.27 -19.60
C ARG A 39 8.13 4.22 -18.09
N VAL A 40 7.07 3.60 -17.56
CA VAL A 40 6.79 3.54 -16.12
C VAL A 40 6.87 2.09 -15.66
N LEU A 41 7.62 1.82 -14.60
CA LEU A 41 7.59 0.55 -13.88
C LEU A 41 6.71 0.69 -12.64
N GLU A 42 5.63 -0.07 -12.56
CA GLU A 42 4.88 -0.29 -11.32
C GLU A 42 5.44 -1.57 -10.65
N ALA A 43 6.11 -1.41 -9.51
CA ALA A 43 6.72 -2.52 -8.79
C ALA A 43 5.85 -2.95 -7.61
N GLY A 44 5.36 -4.20 -7.65
CA GLY A 44 4.42 -4.77 -6.68
C GLY A 44 2.97 -4.40 -7.00
N CYS A 45 2.51 -4.70 -8.22
CA CYS A 45 1.15 -4.34 -8.65
C CYS A 45 0.04 -5.17 -7.95
N GLY A 46 0.38 -6.28 -7.29
CA GLY A 46 -0.58 -7.20 -6.71
C GLY A 46 -1.65 -7.59 -7.73
N VAL A 47 -2.91 -7.52 -7.35
CA VAL A 47 -4.08 -7.81 -8.22
C VAL A 47 -4.47 -6.61 -9.11
N GLY A 48 -3.60 -5.64 -9.29
CA GLY A 48 -3.85 -4.47 -10.13
C GLY A 48 -4.79 -3.42 -9.52
N ALA A 49 -4.86 -3.35 -8.20
CA ALA A 49 -5.74 -2.41 -7.52
C ALA A 49 -5.37 -0.95 -7.82
N GLN A 50 -4.08 -0.62 -7.81
CA GLN A 50 -3.58 0.71 -8.12
C GLN A 50 -3.31 0.91 -9.62
N THR A 51 -3.00 -0.16 -10.35
CA THR A 51 -2.68 -0.13 -11.78
C THR A 51 -3.75 0.57 -12.61
N SER A 52 -5.03 0.29 -12.34
CA SER A 52 -6.16 0.91 -13.05
C SER A 52 -6.16 2.42 -12.92
N THR A 53 -5.90 2.95 -11.72
CA THR A 53 -5.82 4.39 -11.47
C THR A 53 -4.59 5.00 -12.14
N LEU A 54 -3.44 4.36 -12.01
CA LEU A 54 -2.20 4.79 -12.64
C LEU A 54 -2.34 4.89 -14.17
N ALA A 55 -2.93 3.88 -14.80
CA ALA A 55 -3.16 3.82 -16.22
C ALA A 55 -4.15 4.90 -16.72
N ARG A 56 -5.25 5.12 -16.00
CA ARG A 56 -6.22 6.18 -16.34
C ARG A 56 -5.65 7.58 -16.19
N ASN A 57 -4.81 7.81 -15.19
CA ASN A 57 -4.15 9.09 -14.97
C ASN A 57 -3.00 9.34 -15.97
N SER A 58 -2.51 8.29 -16.64
CA SER A 58 -1.36 8.34 -17.54
C SER A 58 -1.66 7.57 -18.84
N PRO A 59 -2.69 7.96 -19.62
CA PRO A 59 -3.22 7.17 -20.73
C PRO A 59 -2.22 6.97 -21.89
N ASP A 60 -1.26 7.89 -22.01
CA ASP A 60 -0.24 7.87 -23.07
C ASP A 60 1.14 7.40 -22.58
N ALA A 61 1.25 6.92 -21.32
CA ALA A 61 2.46 6.32 -20.81
C ALA A 61 2.50 4.81 -21.13
N LEU A 62 3.69 4.25 -21.23
CA LEU A 62 3.90 2.80 -21.37
C LEU A 62 4.17 2.21 -19.98
N ILE A 63 3.22 1.50 -19.41
CA ILE A 63 3.30 0.99 -18.04
C ILE A 63 3.68 -0.49 -18.08
N THR A 64 4.70 -0.88 -17.34
CA THR A 64 5.04 -2.26 -17.02
C THR A 64 4.76 -2.50 -15.55
N SER A 65 3.79 -3.36 -15.24
CA SER A 65 3.38 -3.70 -13.87
C SER A 65 3.90 -5.07 -13.51
N ILE A 66 4.64 -5.16 -12.41
CA ILE A 66 5.26 -6.42 -11.97
C ILE A 66 4.82 -6.79 -10.56
N ASP A 67 4.75 -8.10 -10.33
CA ASP A 67 4.59 -8.69 -8.98
C ASP A 67 5.33 -10.03 -8.90
N ILE A 68 5.73 -10.42 -7.70
CA ILE A 68 6.38 -11.71 -7.47
C ILE A 68 5.39 -12.89 -7.58
N SER A 69 4.11 -12.64 -7.33
CA SER A 69 3.03 -13.62 -7.38
C SER A 69 2.45 -13.74 -8.80
N GLU A 70 2.67 -14.88 -9.46
CA GLU A 70 2.08 -15.19 -10.77
C GLU A 70 0.54 -15.12 -10.75
N ALA A 71 -0.07 -15.59 -9.66
CA ALA A 71 -1.52 -15.56 -9.48
C ALA A 71 -2.05 -14.11 -9.45
N SER A 72 -1.35 -13.22 -8.72
CA SER A 72 -1.68 -11.79 -8.65
C SER A 72 -1.55 -11.11 -10.01
N VAL A 73 -0.45 -11.37 -10.72
CA VAL A 73 -0.21 -10.85 -12.08
C VAL A 73 -1.30 -11.29 -13.05
N THR A 74 -1.72 -12.56 -12.98
CA THR A 74 -2.80 -13.10 -13.83
C THR A 74 -4.12 -12.38 -13.57
N GLU A 75 -4.46 -12.14 -12.30
CA GLU A 75 -5.68 -11.42 -11.93
C GLU A 75 -5.61 -9.94 -12.34
N ALA A 76 -4.46 -9.28 -12.15
CA ALA A 76 -4.24 -7.90 -12.57
C ALA A 76 -4.40 -7.75 -14.09
N LYS A 77 -3.84 -8.67 -14.87
CA LYS A 77 -3.97 -8.71 -16.33
C LYS A 77 -5.43 -8.88 -16.77
N ARG A 78 -6.16 -9.80 -16.13
CA ARG A 78 -7.58 -10.03 -16.39
C ARG A 78 -8.41 -8.76 -16.12
N LYS A 79 -8.16 -8.09 -15.00
CA LYS A 79 -8.83 -6.85 -14.63
C LYS A 79 -8.54 -5.73 -15.64
N ALA A 80 -7.27 -5.49 -15.96
CA ALA A 80 -6.88 -4.46 -16.92
C ALA A 80 -7.52 -4.69 -18.31
N ALA A 81 -7.58 -5.94 -18.77
CA ALA A 81 -8.26 -6.29 -20.02
C ALA A 81 -9.75 -5.98 -19.97
N ALA A 82 -10.44 -6.30 -18.86
CA ALA A 82 -11.85 -5.99 -18.67
C ALA A 82 -12.13 -4.47 -18.65
N GLU A 83 -11.16 -3.66 -18.22
CA GLU A 83 -11.22 -2.20 -18.19
C GLU A 83 -10.71 -1.55 -19.49
N GLY A 84 -10.25 -2.32 -20.48
CA GLY A 84 -9.76 -1.82 -21.77
C GLY A 84 -8.39 -1.11 -21.67
N LEU A 85 -7.58 -1.40 -20.66
CA LEU A 85 -6.26 -0.79 -20.44
C LEU A 85 -5.20 -1.51 -21.29
N THR A 86 -5.04 -1.10 -22.55
CA THR A 86 -4.17 -1.78 -23.53
C THR A 86 -2.71 -1.36 -23.49
N HIS A 87 -2.37 -0.27 -22.79
CA HIS A 87 -1.03 0.29 -22.66
C HIS A 87 -0.30 -0.17 -21.39
N VAL A 88 -0.85 -1.16 -20.67
CA VAL A 88 -0.24 -1.80 -19.51
C VAL A 88 0.23 -3.21 -19.84
N GLN A 89 1.50 -3.48 -19.58
CA GLN A 89 2.09 -4.81 -19.67
C GLN A 89 2.25 -5.39 -18.27
N PHE A 90 2.06 -6.70 -18.13
CA PHE A 90 2.15 -7.39 -16.83
C PHE A 90 3.17 -8.51 -16.90
N GLU A 91 4.09 -8.57 -15.93
CA GLU A 91 5.15 -9.56 -15.84
C GLU A 91 5.31 -10.07 -14.42
N GLN A 92 5.57 -11.37 -14.26
CA GLN A 92 6.02 -11.90 -12.97
C GLN A 92 7.50 -11.58 -12.81
N ALA A 93 7.86 -10.81 -11.77
CA ALA A 93 9.25 -10.46 -11.50
C ALA A 93 9.49 -10.20 -10.00
N ASP A 94 10.71 -10.47 -9.57
CA ASP A 94 11.20 -10.13 -8.24
C ASP A 94 11.95 -8.79 -8.29
N ILE A 95 11.56 -7.83 -7.44
CA ILE A 95 12.18 -6.50 -7.34
C ILE A 95 13.70 -6.60 -7.12
N PHE A 96 14.17 -7.63 -6.42
CA PHE A 96 15.59 -7.83 -6.15
C PHE A 96 16.38 -8.44 -7.32
N ASN A 97 15.69 -9.00 -8.34
CA ASN A 97 16.30 -9.73 -9.45
C ASN A 97 15.73 -9.31 -10.81
N LEU A 98 15.50 -8.01 -11.03
CA LEU A 98 14.98 -7.48 -12.29
C LEU A 98 15.97 -7.68 -13.43
N THR A 99 15.48 -8.15 -14.56
CA THR A 99 16.30 -8.43 -15.77
C THR A 99 16.31 -7.27 -16.78
N TYR A 100 15.67 -6.15 -16.46
CA TYR A 100 15.69 -4.96 -17.31
C TYR A 100 17.10 -4.35 -17.36
N GLY A 101 17.45 -3.75 -18.49
CA GLY A 101 18.70 -3.02 -18.61
C GLY A 101 18.77 -1.79 -17.68
N PRO A 102 19.94 -1.22 -17.45
CA PRO A 102 20.03 0.05 -16.74
C PRO A 102 19.33 1.17 -17.54
N ASN A 103 18.74 2.13 -16.83
CA ASN A 103 18.04 3.28 -17.45
C ASN A 103 16.84 2.88 -18.34
N SER A 104 16.19 1.75 -18.08
CA SER A 104 15.05 1.26 -18.85
C SER A 104 13.77 2.06 -18.62
N PHE A 105 13.63 2.74 -17.48
CA PHE A 105 12.41 3.44 -17.10
C PHE A 105 12.66 4.93 -16.81
N ASP A 106 11.67 5.73 -17.19
CA ASP A 106 11.63 7.16 -16.89
C ASP A 106 11.14 7.40 -15.47
N HIS A 107 10.18 6.56 -15.03
CA HIS A 107 9.57 6.64 -13.72
C HIS A 107 9.37 5.25 -13.11
N ILE A 108 9.39 5.18 -11.79
CA ILE A 108 9.01 3.98 -11.02
C ILE A 108 7.92 4.37 -10.04
N PHE A 109 6.92 3.49 -9.89
CA PHE A 109 5.82 3.62 -8.95
C PHE A 109 5.79 2.42 -8.02
N VAL A 110 5.69 2.67 -6.71
CA VAL A 110 5.61 1.67 -5.63
C VAL A 110 4.50 2.07 -4.68
N CYS A 111 3.56 1.20 -4.39
CA CYS A 111 2.45 1.50 -3.50
C CYS A 111 2.09 0.31 -2.62
N PHE A 112 2.23 0.45 -1.31
CA PHE A 112 1.96 -0.58 -0.30
C PHE A 112 2.79 -1.86 -0.49
N VAL A 113 4.07 -1.72 -0.77
CA VAL A 113 5.02 -2.81 -1.03
C VAL A 113 6.15 -2.84 -0.01
N LEU A 114 6.76 -1.69 0.28
CA LEU A 114 7.94 -1.63 1.14
C LEU A 114 7.64 -2.13 2.55
N GLU A 115 6.42 -1.93 3.02
CA GLU A 115 5.96 -2.40 4.33
C GLU A 115 6.06 -3.93 4.51
N HIS A 116 6.10 -4.68 3.41
CA HIS A 116 6.20 -6.15 3.41
C HIS A 116 7.63 -6.65 3.23
N LEU A 117 8.58 -5.77 2.92
CA LEU A 117 9.95 -6.15 2.62
C LEU A 117 10.85 -6.10 3.85
N SER A 118 11.65 -7.14 4.05
CA SER A 118 12.67 -7.15 5.12
C SER A 118 13.90 -6.30 4.80
N ARG A 119 14.07 -5.89 3.53
CA ARG A 119 15.22 -5.11 3.04
C ARG A 119 14.76 -3.96 2.13
N PRO A 120 13.96 -3.00 2.64
CA PRO A 120 13.35 -1.96 1.80
C PRO A 120 14.39 -1.04 1.13
N VAL A 121 15.50 -0.72 1.80
CA VAL A 121 16.58 0.09 1.22
C VAL A 121 17.24 -0.61 0.03
N GLU A 122 17.48 -1.93 0.13
CA GLU A 122 18.06 -2.70 -0.98
C GLU A 122 17.10 -2.78 -2.17
N ALA A 123 15.79 -2.94 -1.91
CA ALA A 123 14.77 -2.91 -2.96
C ALA A 123 14.75 -1.56 -3.68
N LEU A 124 14.73 -0.45 -2.94
CA LEU A 124 14.79 0.90 -3.49
C LEU A 124 16.08 1.14 -4.31
N HIS A 125 17.22 0.62 -3.83
CA HIS A 125 18.50 0.71 -4.55
C HIS A 125 18.48 -0.13 -5.85
N ALA A 126 17.93 -1.34 -5.82
CA ALA A 126 17.75 -2.19 -7.00
C ALA A 126 16.88 -1.48 -8.06
N LEU A 127 15.74 -0.95 -7.66
CA LEU A 127 14.84 -0.18 -8.53
C LEU A 127 15.56 1.03 -9.16
N LYS A 128 16.37 1.76 -8.37
CA LYS A 128 17.13 2.92 -8.85
C LYS A 128 18.03 2.60 -10.05
N ASN A 129 18.61 1.40 -10.10
CA ASN A 129 19.50 1.01 -11.20
C ASN A 129 18.78 1.04 -12.56
N HIS A 130 17.49 0.75 -12.58
CA HIS A 130 16.66 0.71 -13.78
C HIS A 130 16.06 2.08 -14.17
N LEU A 131 16.10 3.08 -13.28
CA LEU A 131 15.75 4.47 -13.61
C LEU A 131 16.81 5.13 -14.49
N ARG A 132 16.39 5.92 -15.46
CA ARG A 132 17.30 6.83 -16.18
C ARG A 132 17.80 7.95 -15.26
N LYS A 133 18.91 8.58 -15.63
CA LYS A 133 19.38 9.80 -14.96
C LYS A 133 18.30 10.88 -15.02
N GLY A 134 17.97 11.47 -13.88
CA GLY A 134 16.88 12.44 -13.73
C GLY A 134 15.47 11.83 -13.71
N GLY A 135 15.35 10.50 -13.83
CA GLY A 135 14.09 9.79 -13.62
C GLY A 135 13.65 9.81 -12.16
N THR A 136 12.36 9.56 -11.90
CA THR A 136 11.79 9.67 -10.55
C THR A 136 11.20 8.36 -10.06
N ILE A 137 11.24 8.17 -8.74
CA ILE A 137 10.45 7.16 -8.05
C ILE A 137 9.34 7.84 -7.27
N THR A 138 8.14 7.29 -7.32
CA THR A 138 7.01 7.64 -6.45
C THR A 138 6.74 6.45 -5.54
N VAL A 139 6.73 6.69 -4.22
CA VAL A 139 6.45 5.66 -3.21
C VAL A 139 5.28 6.11 -2.35
N ILE A 140 4.30 5.25 -2.13
CA ILE A 140 3.16 5.49 -1.24
C ILE A 140 3.08 4.35 -0.24
N GLU A 141 3.09 4.68 1.06
CA GLU A 141 3.02 3.70 2.15
C GLU A 141 2.13 4.20 3.29
N GLY A 142 1.56 3.27 4.04
CA GLY A 142 0.77 3.56 5.22
C GLY A 142 1.61 3.66 6.50
N ASP A 143 0.99 4.19 7.55
CA ASP A 143 1.55 4.26 8.88
C ASP A 143 0.52 3.87 9.94
N HIS A 144 0.52 2.60 10.34
CA HIS A 144 -0.47 2.07 11.29
C HIS A 144 -0.35 2.70 12.67
N GLY A 145 0.81 3.29 13.02
CA GLY A 145 1.00 4.06 14.25
C GLY A 145 0.38 5.47 14.22
N SER A 146 -0.21 5.89 13.09
CA SER A 146 -0.89 7.18 12.93
C SER A 146 -2.42 7.10 13.02
N ALA A 147 -2.97 5.98 13.50
CA ALA A 147 -4.42 5.85 13.69
C ALA A 147 -4.88 6.61 14.93
N TYR A 148 -5.76 7.60 14.74
CA TYR A 148 -6.44 8.35 15.79
C TYR A 148 -7.94 8.21 15.62
N PHE A 149 -8.66 8.06 16.71
CA PHE A 149 -10.09 7.85 16.62
C PHE A 149 -10.84 8.29 17.89
N HIS A 150 -12.12 8.58 17.71
CA HIS A 150 -13.08 8.84 18.79
C HIS A 150 -14.31 7.96 18.59
N PRO A 151 -14.85 7.31 19.66
CA PRO A 151 -14.34 7.31 21.04
C PRO A 151 -12.97 6.63 21.15
N ASP A 152 -12.15 7.08 22.10
CA ASP A 152 -10.85 6.44 22.40
C ASP A 152 -11.06 5.05 23.03
N SER A 153 -10.21 4.09 22.67
CA SER A 153 -10.28 2.71 23.18
C SER A 153 -8.91 2.07 23.26
N GLU A 154 -8.52 1.63 24.45
CA GLU A 154 -7.30 0.86 24.63
C GLU A 154 -7.36 -0.52 23.98
N ALA A 155 -8.54 -1.15 23.94
CA ALA A 155 -8.72 -2.43 23.26
C ALA A 155 -8.53 -2.29 21.74
N ALA A 156 -9.03 -1.21 21.13
CA ALA A 156 -8.80 -0.92 19.71
C ALA A 156 -7.31 -0.66 19.42
N LYS A 157 -6.61 0.09 20.26
CA LYS A 157 -5.16 0.32 20.15
C LYS A 157 -4.38 -1.00 20.23
N GLN A 158 -4.75 -1.89 21.15
CA GLN A 158 -4.12 -3.20 21.27
C GLN A 158 -4.37 -4.07 20.04
N ALA A 159 -5.57 -4.07 19.45
CA ALA A 159 -5.87 -4.78 18.23
C ALA A 159 -5.01 -4.28 17.05
N ILE A 160 -4.86 -2.95 16.90
CA ILE A 160 -3.97 -2.35 15.89
C ILE A 160 -2.52 -2.76 16.15
N GLN A 161 -2.08 -2.73 17.41
CA GLN A 161 -0.71 -3.13 17.78
C GLN A 161 -0.42 -4.60 17.47
N CYS A 162 -1.42 -5.49 17.52
CA CYS A 162 -1.27 -6.88 17.08
C CYS A 162 -0.89 -6.97 15.60
N GLN A 163 -1.54 -6.19 14.74
CA GLN A 163 -1.20 -6.11 13.32
C GLN A 163 0.25 -5.65 13.11
N VAL A 164 0.64 -4.56 13.78
CA VAL A 164 2.02 -4.01 13.71
C VAL A 164 3.05 -5.06 14.13
N GLU A 165 2.79 -5.77 15.23
CA GLU A 165 3.71 -6.78 15.75
C GLU A 165 3.78 -8.03 14.86
N LEU A 166 2.66 -8.48 14.31
CA LEU A 166 2.65 -9.62 13.37
C LEU A 166 3.45 -9.29 12.11
N GLN A 167 3.27 -8.09 11.56
CA GLN A 167 4.01 -7.66 10.38
C GLN A 167 5.51 -7.54 10.67
N ARG A 168 5.88 -7.01 11.85
CA ARG A 168 7.26 -6.96 12.31
C ARG A 168 7.88 -8.37 12.45
N ARG A 169 7.15 -9.35 13.00
CA ARG A 169 7.60 -10.75 13.09
C ARG A 169 7.77 -11.41 11.72
N ALA A 170 6.98 -11.01 10.74
CA ALA A 170 7.13 -11.45 9.36
C ALA A 170 8.29 -10.76 8.61
N GLY A 171 8.99 -9.81 9.26
CA GLY A 171 10.11 -9.07 8.68
C GLY A 171 9.73 -7.78 7.96
N GLY A 172 8.45 -7.37 8.03
CA GLY A 172 7.95 -6.12 7.48
C GLY A 172 7.91 -4.97 8.50
N ASN A 173 7.37 -3.83 8.08
CA ASN A 173 7.23 -2.64 8.91
C ASN A 173 5.92 -1.90 8.61
N ALA A 174 4.91 -2.10 9.44
CA ALA A 174 3.59 -1.47 9.30
C ALA A 174 3.57 0.04 9.54
N MET A 175 4.69 0.63 9.94
CA MET A 175 4.84 2.08 10.17
C MET A 175 5.81 2.74 9.17
N ILE A 176 6.16 2.05 8.10
CA ILE A 176 7.21 2.44 7.16
C ILE A 176 6.95 3.79 6.47
N GLY A 177 5.68 4.19 6.34
CA GLY A 177 5.30 5.45 5.70
C GLY A 177 6.05 6.66 6.26
N ARG A 178 6.19 6.76 7.59
CA ARG A 178 6.94 7.84 8.25
C ARG A 178 8.45 7.81 7.97
N GLU A 179 8.97 6.70 7.46
CA GLU A 179 10.39 6.47 7.22
C GLU A 179 10.80 6.70 5.76
N LEU A 180 9.86 7.06 4.86
CA LEU A 180 10.14 7.16 3.42
C LEU A 180 11.29 8.11 3.08
N TYR A 181 11.45 9.23 3.81
CA TYR A 181 12.55 10.16 3.57
C TYR A 181 13.93 9.51 3.83
N PRO A 182 14.22 9.00 5.02
CA PRO A 182 15.52 8.37 5.30
C PRO A 182 15.76 7.10 4.47
N LEU A 183 14.71 6.33 4.12
CA LEU A 183 14.86 5.15 3.26
C LEU A 183 15.30 5.50 1.85
N LEU A 184 14.65 6.49 1.21
CA LEU A 184 15.03 6.98 -0.11
C LEU A 184 16.43 7.62 -0.10
N GLN A 185 16.74 8.40 0.94
CA GLN A 185 18.08 8.99 1.12
C GLN A 185 19.15 7.89 1.22
N SER A 186 18.91 6.86 2.04
CA SER A 186 19.84 5.73 2.21
C SER A 186 20.02 4.91 0.91
N ALA A 187 18.98 4.83 0.07
CA ALA A 187 19.05 4.22 -1.24
C ALA A 187 19.70 5.14 -2.30
N GLY A 188 20.13 6.34 -1.91
CA GLY A 188 20.87 7.28 -2.73
C GLY A 188 20.04 8.12 -3.70
N TYR A 189 18.72 8.26 -3.48
CA TYR A 189 17.90 9.23 -4.22
C TYR A 189 18.17 10.65 -3.76
N SER A 190 17.96 11.63 -4.64
CA SER A 190 18.07 13.07 -4.41
C SER A 190 16.70 13.74 -4.56
N ASP A 191 16.64 15.05 -4.27
CA ASP A 191 15.42 15.88 -4.40
C ASP A 191 14.17 15.24 -3.78
N ILE A 192 14.36 14.57 -2.64
CA ILE A 192 13.30 13.80 -1.96
C ILE A 192 12.27 14.76 -1.36
N ARG A 193 11.01 14.57 -1.74
CA ARG A 193 9.86 15.29 -1.19
C ARG A 193 8.88 14.28 -0.63
N VAL A 194 8.49 14.44 0.62
CA VAL A 194 7.50 13.60 1.30
C VAL A 194 6.30 14.45 1.68
N SER A 195 5.10 14.00 1.34
CA SER A 195 3.85 14.65 1.72
C SER A 195 2.95 13.67 2.49
N PRO A 196 2.59 14.00 3.73
CA PRO A 196 1.55 13.27 4.45
C PRO A 196 0.21 13.38 3.72
N ARG A 197 -0.51 12.27 3.62
CA ARG A 197 -1.84 12.16 3.03
C ARG A 197 -2.79 11.67 4.12
N MET A 198 -3.33 12.60 4.88
CA MET A 198 -4.19 12.28 6.01
C MET A 198 -5.62 12.09 5.56
N VAL A 199 -6.18 10.91 5.84
CA VAL A 199 -7.62 10.67 5.76
C VAL A 199 -8.25 11.01 7.11
N TYR A 200 -9.26 11.86 7.09
CA TYR A 200 -10.10 12.19 8.23
C TYR A 200 -11.52 11.79 7.92
N VAL A 201 -12.11 10.96 8.75
CA VAL A 201 -13.42 10.35 8.54
C VAL A 201 -14.34 10.70 9.68
N ASP A 202 -15.52 11.21 9.35
CA ASP A 202 -16.65 11.44 10.23
C ASP A 202 -17.97 11.17 9.47
N SER A 203 -19.10 11.32 10.12
CA SER A 203 -20.41 11.03 9.54
C SER A 203 -20.80 11.91 8.33
N SER A 204 -20.11 13.04 8.11
CA SER A 204 -20.32 13.86 6.92
C SER A 204 -19.72 13.25 5.64
N LYS A 205 -18.94 12.18 5.78
CA LYS A 205 -18.23 11.49 4.69
C LYS A 205 -18.62 10.00 4.61
N PRO A 206 -19.88 9.67 4.33
CA PRO A 206 -20.38 8.30 4.41
C PRO A 206 -19.62 7.30 3.51
N GLY A 207 -19.09 7.75 2.37
CA GLY A 207 -18.24 6.93 1.50
C GLY A 207 -16.92 6.52 2.17
N LEU A 208 -16.28 7.41 2.94
CA LEU A 208 -15.08 7.09 3.71
C LEU A 208 -15.39 6.26 4.96
N VAL A 209 -16.53 6.50 5.62
CA VAL A 209 -16.99 5.68 6.75
C VAL A 209 -17.10 4.23 6.32
N GLU A 210 -17.81 3.97 5.24
CA GLU A 210 -18.04 2.61 4.74
C GLU A 210 -16.78 2.03 4.08
N GLY A 211 -16.16 2.75 3.15
CA GLY A 211 -15.06 2.24 2.34
C GLY A 211 -13.74 2.17 3.12
N PHE A 212 -13.37 3.22 3.86
CA PHE A 212 -12.09 3.25 4.55
C PHE A 212 -12.18 2.69 5.98
N THR A 213 -13.03 3.27 6.84
CA THR A 213 -13.05 2.87 8.26
C THR A 213 -13.50 1.42 8.42
N LYS A 214 -14.63 1.03 7.81
CA LYS A 214 -15.18 -0.34 7.98
C LYS A 214 -14.46 -1.35 7.08
N LYS A 215 -14.58 -1.20 5.74
CA LYS A 215 -14.17 -2.23 4.78
C LYS A 215 -12.67 -2.31 4.56
N THR A 216 -11.92 -1.23 4.82
CA THR A 216 -10.48 -1.23 4.66
C THR A 216 -9.77 -1.43 6.00
N PHE A 217 -9.79 -0.42 6.88
CA PHE A 217 -8.95 -0.44 8.07
C PHE A 217 -9.42 -1.47 9.11
N THR A 218 -10.68 -1.39 9.55
CA THR A 218 -11.20 -2.32 10.56
C THR A 218 -11.19 -3.76 10.06
N ALA A 219 -11.58 -4.00 8.80
CA ALA A 219 -11.54 -5.34 8.20
C ALA A 219 -10.11 -5.91 8.12
N MET A 220 -9.10 -5.08 7.85
CA MET A 220 -7.70 -5.48 7.87
C MET A 220 -7.25 -5.90 9.28
N ILE A 221 -7.58 -5.11 10.31
CA ILE A 221 -7.25 -5.46 11.70
C ILE A 221 -8.00 -6.73 12.13
N GLU A 222 -9.27 -6.87 11.78
CA GLU A 222 -10.05 -8.08 12.06
C GLU A 222 -9.44 -9.33 11.40
N GLY A 223 -8.87 -9.18 10.21
CA GLY A 223 -8.26 -10.27 9.44
C GLY A 223 -7.09 -10.95 10.14
N VAL A 224 -6.40 -10.28 11.08
CA VAL A 224 -5.27 -10.87 11.81
C VAL A 224 -5.65 -11.52 13.15
N ARG A 225 -6.95 -11.59 13.47
CA ARG A 225 -7.50 -12.10 14.73
C ARG A 225 -6.90 -13.43 15.16
N GLU A 226 -7.02 -14.44 14.32
CA GLU A 226 -6.55 -15.79 14.65
C GLU A 226 -5.04 -15.84 14.88
N SER A 227 -4.30 -15.14 14.04
CA SER A 227 -2.84 -15.06 14.13
C SER A 227 -2.40 -14.34 15.41
N ALA A 228 -3.07 -13.25 15.79
CA ALA A 228 -2.79 -12.47 16.99
C ALA A 228 -3.04 -13.29 18.26
N ILE A 229 -4.19 -13.97 18.35
CA ILE A 229 -4.55 -14.81 19.49
C ILE A 229 -3.60 -16.02 19.59
N LYS A 230 -3.36 -16.71 18.49
CA LYS A 230 -2.43 -17.86 18.43
C LYS A 230 -1.00 -17.47 18.82
N ALA A 231 -0.57 -16.27 18.49
CA ALA A 231 0.74 -15.75 18.83
C ALA A 231 0.84 -15.24 20.29
N GLY A 232 -0.25 -15.26 21.06
CA GLY A 232 -0.32 -14.78 22.44
C GLY A 232 -0.09 -13.28 22.58
N LEU A 233 -0.42 -12.48 21.55
CA LEU A 233 -0.24 -11.04 21.57
C LEU A 233 -1.33 -10.33 22.37
N VAL A 234 -2.50 -10.91 22.43
CA VAL A 234 -3.68 -10.35 23.07
C VAL A 234 -4.64 -11.47 23.46
N GLU A 235 -5.43 -11.25 24.50
CA GLU A 235 -6.52 -12.15 24.85
C GLU A 235 -7.69 -11.99 23.88
N GLN A 236 -8.40 -13.09 23.57
CA GLN A 236 -9.47 -13.11 22.58
C GLN A 236 -10.54 -12.04 22.88
N HIS A 237 -11.00 -11.95 24.13
CA HIS A 237 -12.05 -10.99 24.50
C HIS A 237 -11.62 -9.53 24.33
N VAL A 238 -10.33 -9.22 24.56
CA VAL A 238 -9.78 -7.87 24.36
C VAL A 238 -9.71 -7.54 22.87
N PHE A 239 -9.24 -8.48 22.04
CA PHE A 239 -9.19 -8.29 20.59
C PHE A 239 -10.60 -8.05 20.02
N GLU A 240 -11.56 -8.89 20.41
CA GLU A 240 -12.96 -8.75 19.98
C GLU A 240 -13.60 -7.43 20.42
N GLN A 241 -13.26 -6.97 21.64
CA GLN A 241 -13.67 -5.63 22.08
C GLN A 241 -13.03 -4.56 21.21
N GLY A 242 -11.74 -4.66 20.91
CA GLY A 242 -11.03 -3.73 20.04
C GLY A 242 -11.67 -3.61 18.65
N ILE A 243 -12.07 -4.72 18.05
CA ILE A 243 -12.77 -4.70 16.76
C ILE A 243 -14.14 -4.01 16.86
N ARG A 244 -14.92 -4.31 17.91
CA ARG A 244 -16.20 -3.59 18.16
C ARG A 244 -15.99 -2.10 18.32
N ASP A 245 -14.93 -1.71 19.02
CA ASP A 245 -14.63 -0.29 19.28
C ASP A 245 -14.12 0.41 18.01
N LEU A 246 -13.41 -0.28 17.12
CA LEU A 246 -13.07 0.24 15.79
C LEU A 246 -14.31 0.47 14.94
N TYR A 247 -15.27 -0.48 14.92
CA TYR A 247 -16.57 -0.26 14.25
C TYR A 247 -17.38 0.87 14.91
N ARG A 248 -17.27 1.07 16.23
CA ARG A 248 -17.92 2.17 16.94
C ARG A 248 -17.47 3.55 16.46
N THR A 249 -16.23 3.67 15.96
CA THR A 249 -15.72 4.94 15.38
C THR A 249 -16.43 5.32 14.05
N ALA A 250 -17.18 4.42 13.46
CA ALA A 250 -17.96 4.62 12.24
C ALA A 250 -19.42 5.06 12.50
N GLU A 251 -19.83 5.22 13.75
CA GLU A 251 -21.15 5.70 14.15
C GLU A 251 -21.25 7.24 14.00
N PRO A 252 -22.46 7.85 14.08
CA PRO A 252 -22.67 9.27 13.78
C PRO A 252 -21.80 10.26 14.55
N ASP A 253 -21.40 9.95 15.77
CA ASP A 253 -20.52 10.74 16.63
C ASP A 253 -19.06 10.25 16.63
N GLY A 254 -18.75 9.26 15.79
CA GLY A 254 -17.43 8.69 15.67
C GLY A 254 -16.52 9.46 14.71
N VAL A 255 -15.22 9.35 14.97
CA VAL A 255 -14.16 9.93 14.11
C VAL A 255 -13.04 8.92 13.93
N PHE A 256 -12.49 8.85 12.73
CA PHE A 256 -11.29 8.06 12.44
C PHE A 256 -10.30 8.86 11.57
N CYS A 257 -9.03 8.86 11.98
CA CYS A 257 -7.94 9.47 11.23
C CYS A 257 -6.82 8.47 10.98
N TYR A 258 -6.20 8.57 9.79
CA TYR A 258 -5.04 7.76 9.42
C TYR A 258 -4.15 8.53 8.44
N THR A 259 -2.85 8.32 8.49
CA THR A 259 -1.92 8.98 7.58
C THR A 259 -1.20 7.99 6.68
N PHE A 260 -1.32 8.21 5.39
CA PHE A 260 -0.41 7.68 4.38
C PHE A 260 0.70 8.69 4.11
N PHE A 261 1.81 8.24 3.56
CA PHE A 261 2.89 9.10 3.11
C PHE A 261 3.20 8.84 1.65
N LYS A 262 3.27 9.91 0.86
CA LYS A 262 3.69 9.88 -0.52
C LYS A 262 5.05 10.55 -0.64
N ALA A 263 6.03 9.84 -1.15
CA ALA A 263 7.37 10.32 -1.40
C ALA A 263 7.67 10.32 -2.90
N ILE A 264 8.38 11.34 -3.36
CA ILE A 264 8.98 11.40 -4.70
C ILE A 264 10.46 11.66 -4.51
N GLY A 265 11.29 10.84 -5.16
CA GLY A 265 12.75 11.01 -5.20
C GLY A 265 13.28 10.95 -6.62
N GLN A 266 14.45 11.53 -6.87
CA GLN A 266 15.11 11.58 -8.19
C GLN A 266 16.39 10.75 -8.19
N LYS A 267 16.67 10.05 -9.32
CA LYS A 267 17.97 9.38 -9.55
C LYS A 267 19.06 10.37 -9.95
#